data_f580fe5458dcab7cb21901a9d42489a9
#
_entry.id   f580fe5458dcab7cb21901a9d42489a9
#
_cell.length_a   1.000
_cell.length_b   1.000
_cell.length_c   1.000
_cell.angle_alpha   90.00
_cell.angle_beta   90.00
_cell.angle_gamma   90.00
#
_symmetry.space_group_name_H-M   'P 1'
#
loop_
_entity.id
_entity.type
_entity.pdbx_description
1 polymer ?
#
loop_
_entity_poly.entity_id
_entity_poly.type
_entity_poly.pdbx_seq_one_letter_code
_entity_poly.pdbx_strand_id
1 'polypeptide(L)'
;EKVKDWEDPAGYLHHLDDLPLGPNVTAMFGHSAVRAAVMGLGRSVDPKAKATEAELGEMTRHLGDALDAGYLGLSINTLPWDKLDGDRYRSSATPSVYASWKEYRRLAEVLRERGRLFQVVPDLQARWNIPVIIGMSTGVRRRPLRTMAISLVDARALRGTHKVAGKM
;
A
#
# COMPACT_ATOMS: atom_id res chain seq x y z
N GLU A 1 -28.69 -1.08 -9.22
CA GLU A 1 -27.26 -1.16 -8.89
C GLU A 1 -26.54 -0.05 -9.65
N LYS A 2 -25.91 0.91 -8.93
CA LYS A 2 -25.15 1.97 -9.60
C LYS A 2 -23.88 1.37 -10.15
N VAL A 3 -23.71 1.42 -11.46
CA VAL A 3 -22.47 1.01 -12.12
C VAL A 3 -21.37 2.02 -11.75
N LYS A 4 -20.15 1.53 -11.53
CA LYS A 4 -18.96 2.36 -11.34
C LYS A 4 -18.83 3.36 -12.51
N ASP A 5 -18.71 4.63 -12.20
CA ASP A 5 -18.68 5.75 -13.15
C ASP A 5 -17.33 6.49 -13.21
N TRP A 6 -16.30 5.92 -12.57
CA TRP A 6 -14.93 6.45 -12.60
C TRP A 6 -13.93 5.42 -13.12
N GLU A 7 -12.90 5.88 -13.84
CA GLU A 7 -11.85 5.06 -14.42
C GLU A 7 -10.46 5.34 -13.83
N ASP A 8 -10.29 6.53 -13.27
CA ASP A 8 -9.02 7.00 -12.72
C ASP A 8 -9.17 7.54 -11.27
N PRO A 9 -8.04 7.84 -10.59
CA PRO A 9 -8.08 8.37 -9.22
C PRO A 9 -8.82 9.71 -9.08
N ALA A 10 -8.72 10.59 -10.05
CA ALA A 10 -9.39 11.89 -10.00
C ALA A 10 -10.92 11.73 -10.10
N GLY A 11 -11.38 10.91 -11.06
CA GLY A 11 -12.80 10.57 -11.20
C GLY A 11 -13.39 9.96 -9.93
N TYR A 12 -12.62 9.10 -9.24
CA TYR A 12 -13.07 8.55 -7.94
C TYR A 12 -13.27 9.64 -6.87
N LEU A 13 -12.37 10.60 -6.76
CA LEU A 13 -12.53 11.70 -5.80
C LEU A 13 -13.69 12.60 -6.17
N HIS A 14 -13.89 12.93 -7.45
CA HIS A 14 -15.08 13.65 -7.91
C HIS A 14 -16.37 12.91 -7.54
N HIS A 15 -16.40 11.59 -7.76
CA HIS A 15 -17.55 10.78 -7.35
C HIS A 15 -17.82 10.88 -5.86
N LEU A 16 -16.78 10.90 -5.00
CA LEU A 16 -16.95 11.08 -3.56
C LEU A 16 -17.46 12.48 -3.20
N ASP A 17 -17.01 13.52 -3.90
CA ASP A 17 -17.44 14.91 -3.69
C ASP A 17 -18.93 15.11 -4.04
N ASP A 18 -19.45 14.35 -5.00
CA ASP A 18 -20.84 14.38 -5.43
C ASP A 18 -21.80 13.61 -4.47
N LEU A 19 -21.24 12.84 -3.54
CA LEU A 19 -22.05 12.10 -2.57
C LEU A 19 -22.43 12.98 -1.38
N PRO A 20 -23.67 12.85 -0.84
CA PRO A 20 -24.11 13.57 0.37
C PRO A 20 -23.47 12.95 1.63
N LEU A 21 -22.15 13.06 1.75
CA LEU A 21 -21.38 12.50 2.86
C LEU A 21 -21.43 13.44 4.07
N GLY A 22 -21.71 12.90 5.26
CA GLY A 22 -21.67 13.66 6.50
C GLY A 22 -20.23 13.94 6.99
N PRO A 23 -19.33 12.91 7.05
CA PRO A 23 -17.94 13.10 7.46
C PRO A 23 -17.07 13.57 6.30
N ASN A 24 -15.92 14.16 6.65
CA ASN A 24 -14.84 14.36 5.69
C ASN A 24 -14.22 13.00 5.31
N VAL A 25 -14.13 12.73 4.02
CA VAL A 25 -13.60 11.47 3.48
C VAL A 25 -12.34 11.73 2.66
N THR A 26 -11.37 10.84 2.76
CA THR A 26 -10.19 10.85 1.91
C THR A 26 -9.83 9.42 1.51
N ALA A 27 -9.08 9.27 0.41
CA ALA A 27 -8.69 7.99 -0.11
C ALA A 27 -7.19 7.72 0.07
N MET A 28 -6.84 6.45 0.25
CA MET A 28 -5.48 5.94 0.13
C MET A 28 -5.33 5.18 -1.18
N PHE A 29 -4.24 5.39 -1.90
CA PHE A 29 -3.96 4.65 -3.12
C PHE A 29 -3.52 3.23 -2.79
N GLY A 30 -4.25 2.24 -3.29
CA GLY A 30 -4.02 0.83 -2.95
C GLY A 30 -2.89 0.21 -3.77
N HIS A 31 -1.80 -0.22 -3.14
CA HIS A 31 -0.67 -0.87 -3.81
C HIS A 31 -1.08 -2.15 -4.56
N SER A 32 -1.92 -3.00 -3.96
CA SER A 32 -2.40 -4.23 -4.62
C SER A 32 -3.12 -3.94 -5.93
N ALA A 33 -3.91 -2.87 -5.98
CA ALA A 33 -4.66 -2.48 -7.17
C ALA A 33 -3.73 -2.02 -8.30
N VAL A 34 -2.80 -1.10 -8.01
CA VAL A 34 -1.87 -0.61 -9.04
C VAL A 34 -0.93 -1.71 -9.52
N ARG A 35 -0.45 -2.59 -8.61
CA ARG A 35 0.38 -3.73 -8.99
C ARG A 35 -0.35 -4.68 -9.93
N ALA A 36 -1.62 -5.00 -9.64
CA ALA A 36 -2.45 -5.83 -10.51
C ALA A 36 -2.76 -5.16 -11.85
N ALA A 37 -3.00 -3.85 -11.86
CA ALA A 37 -3.27 -3.09 -13.09
C ALA A 37 -2.05 -3.08 -14.03
N VAL A 38 -0.85 -2.85 -13.50
CA VAL A 38 0.38 -2.73 -14.30
C VAL A 38 0.96 -4.09 -14.71
N MET A 39 0.99 -5.08 -13.81
CA MET A 39 1.60 -6.39 -14.08
C MET A 39 0.61 -7.44 -14.62
N GLY A 40 -0.69 -7.15 -14.54
CA GLY A 40 -1.75 -8.15 -14.67
C GLY A 40 -1.89 -9.00 -13.39
N LEU A 41 -3.13 -9.40 -13.06
CA LEU A 41 -3.43 -10.09 -11.80
C LEU A 41 -2.59 -11.37 -11.62
N GLY A 42 -2.41 -12.17 -12.68
CA GLY A 42 -1.67 -13.43 -12.61
C GLY A 42 -0.21 -13.26 -12.18
N ARG A 43 0.51 -12.32 -12.79
CA ARG A 43 1.90 -12.04 -12.43
C ARG A 43 2.01 -11.35 -11.07
N SER A 44 1.03 -10.52 -10.73
CA SER A 44 1.05 -9.77 -9.47
C SER A 44 0.91 -10.66 -8.23
N VAL A 45 0.37 -11.86 -8.37
CA VAL A 45 0.23 -12.86 -7.29
C VAL A 45 1.19 -14.07 -7.43
N ASP A 46 2.10 -14.03 -8.38
CA ASP A 46 3.15 -15.04 -8.52
C ASP A 46 4.34 -14.66 -7.62
N PRO A 47 4.72 -15.52 -6.64
CA PRO A 47 5.83 -15.25 -5.73
C PRO A 47 7.20 -15.17 -6.45
N LYS A 48 7.31 -15.73 -7.66
CA LYS A 48 8.54 -15.68 -8.46
C LYS A 48 8.61 -14.44 -9.34
N ALA A 49 7.48 -13.83 -9.69
CA ALA A 49 7.44 -12.64 -10.54
C ALA A 49 7.84 -11.39 -9.75
N LYS A 50 8.73 -10.60 -10.33
CA LYS A 50 9.10 -9.28 -9.82
C LYS A 50 8.71 -8.22 -10.84
N ALA A 51 8.38 -7.04 -10.37
CA ALA A 51 8.14 -5.89 -11.23
C ALA A 51 9.45 -5.50 -11.94
N THR A 52 9.36 -5.27 -13.23
CA THR A 52 10.43 -4.69 -14.05
C THR A 52 10.63 -3.21 -13.75
N GLU A 53 11.73 -2.61 -14.22
CA GLU A 53 11.95 -1.17 -14.05
C GLU A 53 10.87 -0.32 -14.78
N ALA A 54 10.40 -0.79 -15.93
CA ALA A 54 9.31 -0.13 -16.66
C ALA A 54 7.99 -0.17 -15.86
N GLU A 55 7.64 -1.33 -15.31
CA GLU A 55 6.46 -1.50 -14.46
C GLU A 55 6.55 -0.69 -13.17
N LEU A 56 7.74 -0.62 -12.54
CA LEU A 56 7.98 0.24 -11.38
C LEU A 56 7.83 1.72 -11.74
N GLY A 57 8.29 2.14 -12.91
CA GLY A 57 8.10 3.47 -13.45
C GLY A 57 6.62 3.81 -13.63
N GLU A 58 5.85 2.88 -14.18
CA GLU A 58 4.41 3.04 -14.40
C GLU A 58 3.63 3.11 -13.09
N MET A 59 3.91 2.21 -12.13
CA MET A 59 3.32 2.28 -10.77
C MET A 59 3.65 3.62 -10.08
N THR A 60 4.88 4.12 -10.24
CA THR A 60 5.35 5.39 -9.70
C THR A 60 4.54 6.56 -10.30
N ARG A 61 4.30 6.54 -11.61
CA ARG A 61 3.49 7.54 -12.30
C ARG A 61 2.05 7.52 -11.80
N HIS A 62 1.41 6.36 -11.75
CA HIS A 62 0.04 6.23 -11.24
C HIS A 62 -0.10 6.70 -9.79
N LEU A 63 0.88 6.40 -8.94
CA LEU A 63 0.91 6.92 -7.58
C LEU A 63 1.02 8.45 -7.59
N GLY A 64 1.91 9.01 -8.41
CA GLY A 64 2.06 10.46 -8.57
C GLY A 64 0.75 11.13 -8.95
N ASP A 65 0.09 10.62 -9.99
CA ASP A 65 -1.19 11.14 -10.50
C ASP A 65 -2.28 11.10 -9.40
N ALA A 66 -2.35 9.98 -8.64
CA ALA A 66 -3.31 9.86 -7.54
C ALA A 66 -3.04 10.87 -6.40
N LEU A 67 -1.76 11.08 -6.04
CA LEU A 67 -1.39 12.05 -5.00
C LEU A 67 -1.66 13.49 -5.45
N ASP A 68 -1.45 13.80 -6.72
CA ASP A 68 -1.72 15.10 -7.31
C ASP A 68 -3.24 15.36 -7.42
N ALA A 69 -4.06 14.31 -7.62
CA ALA A 69 -5.52 14.36 -7.53
C ALA A 69 -6.06 14.57 -6.11
N GLY A 70 -5.26 14.32 -5.05
CA GLY A 70 -5.67 14.56 -3.67
C GLY A 70 -5.66 13.34 -2.74
N TYR A 71 -5.22 12.18 -3.20
CA TYR A 71 -5.05 11.01 -2.33
C TYR A 71 -4.08 11.30 -1.19
N LEU A 72 -4.39 10.77 -0.01
CA LEU A 72 -3.62 11.03 1.21
C LEU A 72 -2.26 10.35 1.21
N GLY A 73 -2.13 9.22 0.53
CA GLY A 73 -0.92 8.43 0.48
C GLY A 73 -1.09 7.07 -0.17
N LEU A 74 -0.16 6.17 0.09
CA LEU A 74 -0.14 4.79 -0.38
C LEU A 74 -0.47 3.82 0.75
N SER A 75 -1.36 2.86 0.50
CA SER A 75 -1.65 1.75 1.41
C SER A 75 -1.06 0.44 0.90
N ILE A 76 -0.27 -0.23 1.73
CA ILE A 76 0.27 -1.55 1.47
C ILE A 76 -0.21 -2.57 2.50
N ASN A 77 -0.34 -3.82 2.09
CA ASN A 77 -0.63 -4.93 2.95
C ASN A 77 0.43 -6.03 2.77
N THR A 78 1.14 -6.35 3.84
CA THR A 78 2.15 -7.43 3.83
C THR A 78 1.66 -8.68 4.54
N LEU A 79 0.42 -8.66 5.11
CA LEU A 79 -0.18 -9.82 5.75
C LEU A 79 -0.66 -10.85 4.72
N PRO A 80 -0.26 -12.13 4.82
CA PRO A 80 -0.69 -13.16 3.89
C PRO A 80 -2.11 -13.69 4.16
N TRP A 81 -2.82 -13.12 5.13
CA TRP A 81 -4.14 -13.58 5.54
C TRP A 81 -5.26 -13.05 4.65
N ASP A 82 -5.09 -11.86 4.09
CA ASP A 82 -6.05 -11.29 3.14
C ASP A 82 -5.94 -12.05 1.81
N LYS A 83 -7.04 -12.68 1.43
CA LYS A 83 -7.11 -13.56 0.29
C LYS A 83 -7.99 -12.99 -0.81
N LEU A 84 -7.60 -13.25 -2.04
CA LEU A 84 -8.45 -13.00 -3.19
C LEU A 84 -9.58 -14.02 -3.22
N ASP A 85 -10.74 -13.57 -3.64
CA ASP A 85 -11.86 -14.41 -4.05
C ASP A 85 -11.94 -14.48 -5.57
N GLY A 86 -13.01 -15.10 -6.10
CA GLY A 86 -13.21 -15.32 -7.53
C GLY A 86 -12.66 -16.67 -8.00
N ASP A 87 -12.84 -16.97 -9.27
CA ASP A 87 -12.62 -18.33 -9.78
C ASP A 87 -11.15 -18.67 -10.04
N ARG A 88 -10.37 -17.72 -10.52
CA ARG A 88 -9.04 -17.98 -11.09
C ARG A 88 -7.89 -17.93 -10.10
N TYR A 89 -7.96 -17.05 -9.09
CA TYR A 89 -6.86 -16.84 -8.13
C TYR A 89 -7.35 -16.93 -6.68
N ARG A 90 -8.42 -17.71 -6.48
CA ARG A 90 -9.00 -17.93 -5.15
C ARG A 90 -7.94 -18.40 -4.16
N SER A 91 -7.98 -17.82 -2.98
CA SER A 91 -7.05 -18.11 -1.87
C SER A 91 -5.60 -17.66 -2.06
N SER A 92 -5.24 -17.04 -3.18
CA SER A 92 -3.98 -16.30 -3.26
C SER A 92 -4.01 -15.11 -2.31
N ALA A 93 -2.88 -14.77 -1.71
CA ALA A 93 -2.79 -13.52 -0.97
C ALA A 93 -2.94 -12.32 -1.91
N THR A 94 -3.24 -11.14 -1.37
CA THR A 94 -3.34 -9.91 -2.16
C THR A 94 -2.02 -9.56 -2.84
N PRO A 95 -2.02 -8.94 -4.02
CA PRO A 95 -0.80 -8.63 -4.80
C PRO A 95 0.32 -7.96 -4.02
N SER A 96 -0.01 -7.13 -3.05
CA SER A 96 0.95 -6.42 -2.22
C SER A 96 1.89 -7.37 -1.47
N VAL A 97 1.40 -8.53 -1.01
CA VAL A 97 2.19 -9.53 -0.26
C VAL A 97 3.38 -10.07 -1.06
N TYR A 98 3.25 -10.13 -2.39
CA TYR A 98 4.28 -10.68 -3.29
C TYR A 98 5.30 -9.63 -3.74
N ALA A 99 5.10 -8.37 -3.38
CA ALA A 99 5.99 -7.29 -3.75
C ALA A 99 7.35 -7.38 -3.06
N SER A 100 8.37 -6.87 -3.72
CA SER A 100 9.70 -6.78 -3.14
C SER A 100 9.86 -5.49 -2.33
N TRP A 101 10.77 -5.49 -1.34
CA TRP A 101 11.13 -4.27 -0.62
C TRP A 101 11.73 -3.18 -1.52
N LYS A 102 12.32 -3.55 -2.67
CA LYS A 102 12.77 -2.59 -3.69
C LYS A 102 11.58 -1.82 -4.26
N GLU A 103 10.49 -2.52 -4.58
CA GLU A 103 9.26 -1.93 -5.09
C GLU A 103 8.66 -0.94 -4.07
N TYR A 104 8.51 -1.35 -2.82
CA TYR A 104 8.01 -0.46 -1.77
C TYR A 104 8.90 0.77 -1.55
N ARG A 105 10.23 0.60 -1.55
CA ARG A 105 11.17 1.72 -1.40
C ARG A 105 11.03 2.71 -2.55
N ARG A 106 10.87 2.23 -3.79
CA ARG A 106 10.69 3.10 -4.96
C ARG A 106 9.44 3.97 -4.83
N LEU A 107 8.32 3.39 -4.43
CA LEU A 107 7.07 4.11 -4.22
C LEU A 107 7.15 5.04 -2.99
N ALA A 108 7.84 4.62 -1.93
CA ALA A 108 8.03 5.44 -0.74
C ALA A 108 8.81 6.73 -1.00
N GLU A 109 9.72 6.76 -1.98
CA GLU A 109 10.42 8.01 -2.35
C GLU A 109 9.44 9.06 -2.91
N VAL A 110 8.46 8.65 -3.72
CA VAL A 110 7.40 9.54 -4.21
C VAL A 110 6.61 10.17 -3.06
N LEU A 111 6.29 9.36 -2.04
CA LEU A 111 5.60 9.84 -0.85
C LEU A 111 6.45 10.83 -0.04
N ARG A 112 7.76 10.57 0.09
CA ARG A 112 8.70 11.46 0.78
C ARG A 112 8.80 12.82 0.10
N GLU A 113 8.96 12.83 -1.21
CA GLU A 113 9.07 14.05 -2.01
C GLU A 113 7.83 14.93 -1.84
N ARG A 114 6.65 14.32 -1.76
CA ARG A 114 5.36 15.01 -1.63
C ARG A 114 4.88 15.18 -0.17
N GLY A 115 5.61 14.65 0.81
CA GLY A 115 5.20 14.69 2.23
C GLY A 115 3.92 13.94 2.54
N ARG A 116 3.63 12.87 1.78
CA ARG A 116 2.42 12.06 1.88
C ARG A 116 2.59 10.86 2.81
N LEU A 117 1.47 10.22 3.17
CA LEU A 117 1.43 9.10 4.11
C LEU A 117 1.77 7.76 3.45
N PHE A 118 2.48 6.94 4.21
CA PHE A 118 2.70 5.53 3.93
C PHE A 118 1.94 4.69 4.97
N GLN A 119 0.84 4.09 4.56
CA GLN A 119 0.05 3.21 5.41
C GLN A 119 0.49 1.76 5.18
N VAL A 120 0.71 1.02 6.24
CA VAL A 120 1.14 -0.38 6.17
C VAL A 120 0.36 -1.26 7.13
N VAL A 121 -0.09 -2.41 6.63
CA VAL A 121 -0.53 -3.55 7.45
C VAL A 121 0.66 -4.51 7.54
N PRO A 122 1.41 -4.52 8.65
CA PRO A 122 2.64 -5.29 8.74
C PRO A 122 2.37 -6.77 9.00
N ASP A 123 3.13 -7.65 8.36
CA ASP A 123 3.24 -9.04 8.78
C ASP A 123 4.16 -9.13 10.00
N LEU A 124 3.57 -9.33 11.18
CA LEU A 124 4.29 -9.41 12.45
C LEU A 124 5.00 -10.76 12.64
N GLN A 125 4.69 -11.77 11.85
CA GLN A 125 5.36 -13.07 11.88
C GLN A 125 6.66 -13.06 11.07
N ALA A 126 6.75 -12.19 10.08
CA ALA A 126 7.96 -12.05 9.27
C ALA A 126 9.02 -11.22 10.02
N ARG A 127 10.08 -11.89 10.46
CA ARG A 127 11.14 -11.34 11.32
C ARG A 127 11.68 -9.96 10.89
N TRP A 128 11.79 -9.72 9.60
CA TRP A 128 12.38 -8.50 9.04
C TRP A 128 11.37 -7.42 8.63
N ASN A 129 10.07 -7.70 8.72
CA ASN A 129 9.03 -6.78 8.26
C ASN A 129 9.07 -5.45 9.03
N ILE A 130 8.96 -5.52 10.35
CA ILE A 130 8.98 -4.34 11.23
C ILE A 130 10.32 -3.58 11.14
N PRO A 131 11.51 -4.21 11.27
CA PRO A 131 12.78 -3.51 11.11
C PRO A 131 12.91 -2.77 9.78
N VAL A 132 12.46 -3.36 8.67
CA VAL A 132 12.51 -2.70 7.36
C VAL A 132 11.56 -1.51 7.29
N ILE A 133 10.32 -1.64 7.80
CA ILE A 133 9.36 -0.54 7.86
C ILE A 133 9.91 0.62 8.69
N ILE A 134 10.46 0.34 9.88
CA ILE A 134 11.11 1.36 10.72
C ILE A 134 12.25 2.03 9.95
N GLY A 135 13.15 1.25 9.35
CA GLY A 135 14.26 1.78 8.56
C GLY A 135 13.82 2.63 7.36
N MET A 136 12.70 2.28 6.74
CA MET A 136 12.09 3.10 5.69
C MET A 136 11.49 4.40 6.24
N SER A 137 10.96 4.39 7.44
CA SER A 137 10.31 5.55 8.06
C SER A 137 11.30 6.59 8.58
N THR A 138 12.53 6.18 8.88
CA THR A 138 13.55 7.09 9.41
C THR A 138 13.96 8.17 8.42
N GLY A 139 14.30 9.34 8.98
CA GLY A 139 14.82 10.49 8.21
C GLY A 139 16.35 10.57 8.12
N VAL A 140 17.07 9.47 8.38
CA VAL A 140 18.54 9.47 8.32
C VAL A 140 19.02 9.79 6.91
N ARG A 141 19.67 10.94 6.74
CA ARG A 141 20.19 11.49 5.46
C ARG A 141 19.11 11.79 4.39
N ARG A 142 17.82 11.79 4.75
CA ARG A 142 16.70 12.11 3.84
C ARG A 142 15.47 12.56 4.65
N ARG A 143 14.43 13.04 3.97
CA ARG A 143 13.17 13.39 4.65
C ARG A 143 12.56 12.14 5.30
N PRO A 144 11.99 12.23 6.53
CA PRO A 144 11.28 11.12 7.14
C PRO A 144 10.06 10.73 6.29
N LEU A 145 9.75 9.44 6.25
CA LEU A 145 8.51 8.94 5.67
C LEU A 145 7.44 8.91 6.76
N ARG A 146 6.36 9.65 6.56
CA ARG A 146 5.21 9.62 7.48
C ARG A 146 4.53 8.26 7.38
N THR A 147 4.75 7.40 8.36
CA THR A 147 4.26 6.03 8.33
C THR A 147 3.16 5.82 9.37
N MET A 148 2.08 5.17 8.93
CA MET A 148 0.98 4.72 9.76
C MET A 148 0.89 3.19 9.68
N ALA A 149 1.02 2.51 10.81
CA ALA A 149 0.82 1.06 10.90
C ALA A 149 -0.60 0.76 11.37
N ILE A 150 -1.27 -0.14 10.66
CA ILE A 150 -2.62 -0.63 11.00
C ILE A 150 -2.50 -2.02 11.60
N SER A 151 -3.42 -2.36 12.49
CA SER A 151 -3.54 -3.71 13.06
C SER A 151 -2.30 -4.18 13.83
N LEU A 152 -1.69 -3.28 14.60
CA LEU A 152 -0.72 -3.69 15.60
C LEU A 152 -1.47 -4.37 16.75
N VAL A 153 -1.64 -5.68 16.65
CA VAL A 153 -2.35 -6.50 17.64
C VAL A 153 -1.36 -7.05 18.65
N ASP A 154 -1.61 -6.81 19.94
CA ASP A 154 -0.89 -7.48 21.02
C ASP A 154 -1.54 -8.84 21.29
N ALA A 155 -1.13 -9.86 20.55
CA ALA A 155 -1.52 -11.24 20.79
C ALA A 155 -0.44 -11.98 21.58
N ARG A 156 -0.84 -13.02 22.35
CA ARG A 156 0.12 -13.82 23.15
C ARG A 156 1.26 -14.40 22.31
N ALA A 157 1.00 -14.75 21.04
CA ALA A 157 2.00 -15.21 20.09
C ALA A 157 2.97 -14.10 19.62
N LEU A 158 2.59 -12.83 19.82
CA LEU A 158 3.31 -11.65 19.36
C LEU A 158 3.82 -10.80 20.54
N ARG A 159 4.07 -11.43 21.68
CA ARG A 159 4.57 -10.75 22.90
C ARG A 159 5.78 -9.87 22.59
N GLY A 160 5.67 -8.59 22.91
CA GLY A 160 6.73 -7.61 22.72
C GLY A 160 6.62 -6.73 21.50
N THR A 161 5.68 -6.96 20.57
CA THR A 161 5.47 -6.09 19.39
C THR A 161 5.10 -4.65 19.77
N HIS A 162 4.31 -4.46 20.85
CA HIS A 162 3.98 -3.14 21.39
C HIS A 162 5.22 -2.37 21.87
N LYS A 163 6.26 -3.07 22.37
CA LYS A 163 7.52 -2.44 22.81
C LYS A 163 8.32 -1.91 21.61
N VAL A 164 8.18 -2.52 20.45
CA VAL A 164 8.81 -2.06 19.21
C VAL A 164 8.01 -0.91 18.60
N ALA A 165 6.69 -1.04 18.57
CA ALA A 165 5.80 -0.01 18.04
C ALA A 165 5.84 1.31 18.83
N GLY A 166 5.98 1.23 20.16
CA GLY A 166 6.10 2.42 21.03
C GLY A 166 7.40 3.21 20.86
N LYS A 167 8.33 2.76 19.99
CA LYS A 167 9.59 3.44 19.66
C LYS A 167 9.56 4.08 18.26
N MET A 168 8.45 3.96 17.54
CA MET A 168 8.19 4.65 16.27
C MET A 168 7.55 6.00 16.49
#